data_13ecd7acc23d418240ea5a054b2aa08f
#
_entry.id   13ecd7acc23d418240ea5a054b2aa08f
#
_cell.length_a   1.000
_cell.length_b   1.000
_cell.length_c   1.000
_cell.angle_alpha   90.00
_cell.angle_beta   90.00
_cell.angle_gamma   90.00
#
_symmetry.space_group_name_H-M   'P 1'
#
loop_
_entity.id
_entity.type
_entity.pdbx_description
1 polymer ?
#
loop_
_entity_poly.entity_id
_entity_poly.type
_entity_poly.pdbx_seq_one_letter_code
_entity_poly.pdbx_strand_id
1 'polypeptide(L)'
;MTGATDDLEALMRQSLAGDQRAYAALLQEISRLLRPFLAKRLSFTNEVDDLLQEILISVHKARHTYDGNRPCKPWVYAIAKFRLQDHLRAH
;
A
#
# COMPACT_ATOMS: atom_id res chain seq x y z
N MET A 1 -6.62 -22.29 2.56
CA MET A 1 -5.67 -21.38 1.97
C MET A 1 -5.94 -19.94 2.41
N THR A 2 -4.94 -19.26 2.85
CA THR A 2 -5.11 -17.89 3.31
C THR A 2 -5.39 -16.96 2.14
N GLY A 3 -6.28 -16.01 2.34
CA GLY A 3 -6.53 -14.97 1.36
C GLY A 3 -5.45 -13.89 1.40
N ALA A 4 -5.44 -13.04 0.38
CA ALA A 4 -4.46 -11.95 0.29
C ALA A 4 -4.53 -11.01 1.49
N THR A 5 -5.72 -10.83 2.08
CA THR A 5 -5.90 -9.97 3.25
C THR A 5 -5.17 -10.53 4.47
N ASP A 6 -5.28 -11.84 4.69
CA ASP A 6 -4.61 -12.49 5.81
C ASP A 6 -3.10 -12.41 5.64
N ASP A 7 -2.63 -12.62 4.42
CA ASP A 7 -1.21 -12.52 4.10
C ASP A 7 -0.69 -11.10 4.35
N LEU A 8 -1.47 -10.10 3.98
CA LEU A 8 -1.06 -8.71 4.12
C LEU A 8 -0.85 -8.34 5.59
N GLU A 9 -1.76 -8.76 6.46
CA GLU A 9 -1.64 -8.48 7.89
C GLU A 9 -0.50 -9.23 8.53
N ALA A 10 -0.30 -10.49 8.14
CA ALA A 10 0.83 -11.27 8.62
C ALA A 10 2.15 -10.63 8.17
N LEU A 11 2.24 -10.21 6.92
CA LEU A 11 3.44 -9.56 6.39
C LEU A 11 3.71 -8.25 7.12
N MET A 12 2.67 -7.47 7.41
CA MET A 12 2.83 -6.23 8.14
C MET A 12 3.40 -6.48 9.54
N ARG A 13 2.84 -7.45 10.26
CA ARG A 13 3.34 -7.78 11.62
C ARG A 13 4.79 -8.24 11.58
N GLN A 14 5.13 -9.11 10.64
CA GLN A 14 6.49 -9.62 10.48
C GLN A 14 7.46 -8.50 10.10
N SER A 15 7.02 -7.61 9.22
CA SER A 15 7.81 -6.44 8.83
C SER A 15 8.11 -5.54 10.02
N LEU A 16 7.11 -5.30 10.87
CA LEU A 16 7.28 -4.47 12.06
C LEU A 16 8.18 -5.13 13.09
N ALA A 17 8.26 -6.46 13.07
CA ALA A 17 9.17 -7.20 13.93
C ALA A 17 10.60 -7.26 13.38
N GLY A 18 10.86 -6.65 12.23
CA GLY A 18 12.20 -6.56 11.68
C GLY A 18 12.51 -7.53 10.54
N ASP A 19 11.53 -8.29 10.07
CA ASP A 19 11.72 -9.25 8.97
C ASP A 19 11.73 -8.50 7.63
N GLN A 20 12.92 -8.36 7.04
CA GLN A 20 13.09 -7.60 5.81
C GLN A 20 12.49 -8.33 4.59
N ARG A 21 12.47 -9.65 4.59
CA ARG A 21 11.82 -10.40 3.51
C ARG A 21 10.32 -10.20 3.54
N ALA A 22 9.74 -10.20 4.74
CA ALA A 22 8.32 -9.92 4.89
C ALA A 22 8.00 -8.50 4.44
N TYR A 23 8.89 -7.55 4.72
CA TYR A 23 8.71 -6.18 4.28
C TYR A 23 8.70 -6.06 2.76
N ALA A 24 9.64 -6.71 2.08
CA ALA A 24 9.68 -6.72 0.62
C ALA A 24 8.42 -7.35 0.03
N ALA A 25 7.98 -8.46 0.60
CA ALA A 25 6.74 -9.12 0.17
C ALA A 25 5.52 -8.26 0.41
N LEU A 26 5.50 -7.52 1.53
CA LEU A 26 4.44 -6.57 1.85
C LEU A 26 4.31 -5.51 0.76
N LEU A 27 5.42 -4.90 0.37
CA LEU A 27 5.41 -3.87 -0.66
C LEU A 27 4.93 -4.41 -2.00
N GLN A 28 5.34 -5.63 -2.36
CA GLN A 28 4.87 -6.27 -3.59
C GLN A 28 3.37 -6.52 -3.55
N GLU A 29 2.88 -6.99 -2.41
CA GLU A 29 1.45 -7.28 -2.25
C GLU A 29 0.62 -6.00 -2.33
N ILE A 30 1.08 -4.92 -1.70
CA ILE A 30 0.42 -3.62 -1.78
C ILE A 30 0.40 -3.13 -3.23
N SER A 31 1.50 -3.28 -3.95
CA SER A 31 1.58 -2.88 -5.36
C SER A 31 0.58 -3.64 -6.20
N ARG A 32 0.46 -4.95 -5.97
CA ARG A 32 -0.47 -5.81 -6.69
C ARG A 32 -1.92 -5.39 -6.46
N LEU A 33 -2.24 -5.01 -5.22
CA LEU A 33 -3.59 -4.57 -4.87
C LEU A 33 -3.93 -3.21 -5.46
N LEU A 34 -2.97 -2.28 -5.42
CA LEU A 34 -3.26 -0.89 -5.75
C LEU A 34 -3.14 -0.57 -7.23
N ARG A 35 -2.35 -1.33 -7.99
CA ARG A 35 -2.14 -1.04 -9.41
C ARG A 35 -3.46 -1.01 -10.20
N PRO A 36 -4.34 -2.02 -10.09
CA PRO A 36 -5.62 -1.93 -10.80
C PRO A 36 -6.51 -0.79 -10.29
N PHE A 37 -6.45 -0.53 -8.98
CA PHE A 37 -7.20 0.57 -8.38
C PHE A 37 -6.80 1.91 -8.98
N LEU A 38 -5.50 2.15 -9.12
CA LEU A 38 -4.98 3.39 -9.70
C LEU A 38 -5.19 3.43 -11.21
N ALA A 39 -5.04 2.31 -11.89
CA ALA A 39 -5.19 2.25 -13.35
C ALA A 39 -6.59 2.63 -13.80
N LYS A 40 -7.59 2.38 -12.98
CA LYS A 40 -8.97 2.77 -13.30
C LYS A 40 -9.20 4.28 -13.18
N ARG A 41 -8.33 4.97 -12.46
CA ARG A 41 -8.53 6.37 -12.10
C ARG A 41 -7.54 7.33 -12.75
N LEU A 42 -6.48 6.79 -13.34
CA LEU A 42 -5.44 7.58 -14.00
C LEU A 42 -5.37 7.20 -15.47
N SER A 43 -5.03 8.19 -16.31
CA SER A 43 -5.05 8.01 -17.76
C SER A 43 -3.80 7.34 -18.31
N PHE A 44 -2.65 7.49 -17.65
CA PHE A 44 -1.38 7.04 -18.19
C PHE A 44 -0.67 6.09 -17.23
N THR A 45 -0.01 5.08 -17.83
CA THR A 45 0.73 4.07 -17.06
C THR A 45 1.83 4.69 -16.21
N ASN A 46 2.54 5.68 -16.73
CA ASN A 46 3.61 6.32 -15.98
C ASN A 46 3.07 7.08 -14.76
N GLU A 47 1.85 7.63 -14.85
CA GLU A 47 1.22 8.24 -13.68
C GLU A 47 0.93 7.20 -12.60
N VAL A 48 0.46 6.02 -13.01
CA VAL A 48 0.19 4.93 -12.08
C VAL A 48 1.48 4.54 -11.35
N ASP A 49 2.56 4.37 -12.10
CA ASP A 49 3.85 3.98 -11.51
C ASP A 49 4.37 5.03 -10.54
N ASP A 50 4.31 6.30 -10.93
CA ASP A 50 4.80 7.39 -10.08
C ASP A 50 3.99 7.53 -8.80
N LEU A 51 2.67 7.48 -8.92
CA LEU A 51 1.80 7.59 -7.75
C LEU A 51 1.94 6.38 -6.84
N LEU A 52 2.06 5.19 -7.42
CA LEU A 52 2.28 3.98 -6.64
C LEU A 52 3.56 4.09 -5.81
N GLN A 53 4.63 4.61 -6.38
CA GLN A 53 5.88 4.84 -5.66
C GLN A 53 5.65 5.79 -4.48
N GLU A 54 4.92 6.88 -4.68
CA GLU A 54 4.64 7.82 -3.59
C GLU A 54 3.82 7.17 -2.49
N ILE A 55 2.86 6.32 -2.86
CA ILE A 55 2.04 5.61 -1.89
C ILE A 55 2.90 4.65 -1.07
N LEU A 56 3.80 3.92 -1.73
CA LEU A 56 4.68 2.98 -1.04
C LEU A 56 5.61 3.71 -0.06
N ILE A 57 6.10 4.89 -0.43
CA ILE A 57 6.90 5.72 0.47
C ILE A 57 6.06 6.14 1.68
N SER A 58 4.80 6.53 1.44
CA SER A 58 3.90 6.91 2.53
C SER A 58 3.61 5.75 3.47
N VAL A 59 3.41 4.54 2.91
CA VAL A 59 3.24 3.33 3.69
C VAL A 59 4.47 3.09 4.56
N HIS A 60 5.67 3.23 3.97
CA HIS A 60 6.92 3.05 4.71
C HIS A 60 6.99 3.99 5.90
N LYS A 61 6.69 5.27 5.68
CA LYS A 61 6.79 6.29 6.73
C LYS A 61 5.73 6.09 7.81
N ALA A 62 4.53 5.64 7.45
CA ALA A 62 3.42 5.49 8.38
C ALA A 62 3.35 4.10 9.01
N ARG A 63 4.19 3.17 8.58
CA ARG A 63 4.13 1.77 8.95
C ARG A 63 4.12 1.56 10.47
N HIS A 64 4.94 2.30 11.18
CA HIS A 64 5.07 2.16 12.64
C HIS A 64 3.85 2.70 13.39
N THR A 65 2.97 3.44 12.72
CA THR A 65 1.73 3.94 13.33
C THR A 65 0.57 2.97 13.15
N TYR A 66 0.78 1.90 12.38
CA TYR A 66 -0.27 0.92 12.14
C TYR A 66 -0.57 0.15 13.42
N ASP A 67 -1.87 0.10 13.75
CA ASP A 67 -2.36 -0.67 14.89
C ASP A 67 -2.58 -2.11 14.44
N GLY A 68 -1.84 -3.05 15.03
CA GLY A 68 -1.90 -4.46 14.68
C GLY A 68 -3.28 -5.10 14.85
N ASN A 69 -4.21 -4.43 15.53
CA ASN A 69 -5.58 -4.91 15.71
C ASN A 69 -6.52 -4.46 14.61
N ARG A 70 -6.06 -3.63 13.68
CA ARG A 70 -6.87 -3.15 12.57
C ARG A 70 -6.62 -3.96 11.32
N PRO A 71 -7.64 -4.14 10.46
CA PRO A 71 -7.40 -4.72 9.14
C PRO A 71 -6.41 -3.85 8.36
N CYS A 72 -5.44 -4.48 7.75
CA CYS A 72 -4.37 -3.78 7.04
C CYS A 72 -4.86 -3.17 5.72
N LYS A 73 -5.72 -3.88 5.01
CA LYS A 73 -6.17 -3.47 3.68
C LYS A 73 -6.86 -2.10 3.69
N PRO A 74 -7.86 -1.84 4.57
CA PRO A 74 -8.46 -0.50 4.63
C PRO A 74 -7.46 0.59 4.99
N TRP A 75 -6.48 0.28 5.82
CA TRP A 75 -5.43 1.22 6.19
C TRP A 75 -4.59 1.61 4.97
N VAL A 76 -4.20 0.61 4.16
CA VAL A 76 -3.45 0.84 2.93
C VAL A 76 -4.27 1.67 1.94
N TYR A 77 -5.54 1.32 1.75
CA TYR A 77 -6.41 2.05 0.83
C TYR A 77 -6.67 3.49 1.27
N ALA A 78 -6.71 3.74 2.58
CA ALA A 78 -6.85 5.11 3.09
C ALA A 78 -5.66 5.97 2.66
N ILE A 79 -4.45 5.43 2.77
CA ILE A 79 -3.25 6.13 2.33
C ILE A 79 -3.29 6.35 0.82
N ALA A 80 -3.68 5.32 0.07
CA ALA A 80 -3.75 5.41 -1.39
C ALA A 80 -4.76 6.48 -1.84
N LYS A 81 -5.94 6.50 -1.22
CA LYS A 81 -6.97 7.48 -1.56
C LYS A 81 -6.53 8.91 -1.26
N PHE A 82 -5.88 9.10 -0.12
CA PHE A 82 -5.36 10.41 0.25
C PHE A 82 -4.35 10.90 -0.79
N ARG A 83 -3.41 10.05 -1.18
CA ARG A 83 -2.40 10.41 -2.17
C ARG A 83 -3.00 10.61 -3.55
N LEU A 84 -3.99 9.82 -3.91
CA LEU A 84 -4.68 9.99 -5.19
C LEU A 84 -5.39 11.33 -5.25
N GLN A 85 -6.12 11.69 -4.21
CA GLN A 85 -6.80 12.99 -4.14
C GLN A 85 -5.82 14.14 -4.24
N ASP A 86 -4.71 14.02 -3.55
CA ASP A 86 -3.66 15.01 -3.57
C ASP A 86 -3.07 15.17 -4.98
N HIS A 87 -2.83 14.05 -5.65
CA HIS A 87 -2.33 14.02 -7.01
C HIS A 87 -3.31 14.69 -7.98
N LEU A 88 -4.60 14.34 -7.88
CA LEU A 88 -5.62 14.89 -8.77
C LEU A 88 -5.83 16.39 -8.55
N ARG A 89 -5.70 16.85 -7.31
CA ARG A 89 -5.80 18.28 -6.99
C ARG A 89 -4.65 19.07 -7.56
N ALA A 90 -3.46 18.48 -7.59
CA ALA A 90 -2.26 19.15 -8.08
C ALA A 90 -2.20 19.22 -9.60
N HIS A 91 -2.99 18.43 -10.27
CA HIS A 91 -3.03 18.33 -11.72
C HIS A 91 -4.42 18.65 -12.23
#